data_36be6838ac1b5f9506187ab019feca67
#
_entry.id   36be6838ac1b5f9506187ab019feca67
#
_cell.length_a   1.000
_cell.length_b   1.000
_cell.length_c   1.000
_cell.angle_alpha   90.00
_cell.angle_beta   90.00
_cell.angle_gamma   90.00
#
_symmetry.space_group_name_H-M   'P 1'
#
loop_
_entity.id
_entity.type
_entity.pdbx_description
1 polymer ?
#
loop_
_entity_poly.entity_id
_entity_poly.type
_entity_poly.pdbx_seq_one_letter_code
_entity_poly.pdbx_strand_id
1 'polypeptide(L)'
;MKIREVMTKPVIRISPEEPVAVAARTLAHYNIGILPVCGGDGKLCGLVTDRDLIVRCVASGSDPKTTPVKNVTTGNIVSARPDMETSAAAGLMGRLQIRRLPVVENGKLCGMVSLGDLANREETGYDAADALSMISSNLSAR
;
A
#
# COMPACT_ATOMS: atom_id res chain seq x y z
N MET A 1 17.72 -11.29 -3.97
CA MET A 1 17.48 -10.43 -2.80
C MET A 1 16.07 -10.63 -2.31
N LYS A 2 15.89 -10.75 -1.02
CA LYS A 2 14.58 -10.99 -0.39
C LYS A 2 13.91 -9.69 0.00
N ILE A 3 12.58 -9.69 0.00
CA ILE A 3 11.78 -8.50 0.36
C ILE A 3 12.14 -7.98 1.76
N ARG A 4 12.44 -8.88 2.72
CA ARG A 4 12.83 -8.46 4.08
C ARG A 4 14.04 -7.54 4.12
N GLU A 5 14.89 -7.61 3.10
CA GLU A 5 16.12 -6.81 3.02
C GLU A 5 15.87 -5.39 2.52
N VAL A 6 14.73 -5.15 1.85
CA VAL A 6 14.43 -3.86 1.20
C VAL A 6 13.16 -3.20 1.74
N MET A 7 12.31 -3.92 2.46
CA MET A 7 11.05 -3.37 2.96
C MET A 7 11.26 -2.30 4.03
N THR A 8 10.31 -1.38 4.14
CA THR A 8 10.28 -0.34 5.17
C THR A 8 9.58 -0.86 6.41
N LYS A 9 10.17 -0.63 7.58
CA LYS A 9 9.62 -0.90 8.92
C LYS A 9 10.09 0.19 9.89
N PRO A 10 9.32 0.50 10.95
CA PRO A 10 7.94 0.07 11.21
C PRO A 10 6.97 0.67 10.19
N VAL A 11 5.79 0.06 10.07
CA VAL A 11 4.77 0.50 9.12
C VAL A 11 3.78 1.42 9.84
N ILE A 12 3.56 2.60 9.26
CA ILE A 12 2.49 3.48 9.68
C ILE A 12 1.18 2.84 9.23
N ARG A 13 0.26 2.60 10.16
CA ARG A 13 -1.00 1.91 9.91
C ARG A 13 -2.14 2.53 10.71
N ILE A 14 -3.36 2.12 10.40
CA ILE A 14 -4.56 2.64 11.07
C ILE A 14 -5.51 1.48 11.39
N SER A 15 -6.31 1.65 12.44
CA SER A 15 -7.36 0.70 12.80
C SER A 15 -8.60 0.92 11.93
N PRO A 16 -9.36 -0.15 11.60
CA PRO A 16 -10.57 -0.02 10.78
C PRO A 16 -11.67 0.83 11.41
N GLU A 17 -11.68 0.97 12.74
CA GLU A 17 -12.69 1.74 13.47
C GLU A 17 -12.37 3.23 13.57
N GLU A 18 -11.14 3.64 13.26
CA GLU A 18 -10.75 5.05 13.31
C GLU A 18 -11.51 5.86 12.26
N PRO A 19 -11.87 7.13 12.58
CA PRO A 19 -12.51 8.00 11.59
C PRO A 19 -11.64 8.30 10.38
N VAL A 20 -12.26 8.50 9.23
CA VAL A 20 -11.58 8.94 8.01
C VAL A 20 -10.72 10.19 8.24
N ALA A 21 -11.18 11.12 9.09
CA ALA A 21 -10.41 12.32 9.42
C ALA A 21 -9.05 11.99 10.05
N VAL A 22 -8.97 10.92 10.86
CA VAL A 22 -7.70 10.47 11.44
C VAL A 22 -6.78 9.93 10.34
N ALA A 23 -7.32 9.15 9.40
CA ALA A 23 -6.55 8.66 8.27
C ALA A 23 -5.99 9.83 7.44
N ALA A 24 -6.82 10.84 7.16
CA ALA A 24 -6.39 12.02 6.40
C ALA A 24 -5.26 12.76 7.10
N ARG A 25 -5.36 12.97 8.41
CA ARG A 25 -4.30 13.62 9.18
C ARG A 25 -3.02 12.80 9.22
N THR A 26 -3.13 11.47 9.30
CA THR A 26 -1.98 10.57 9.30
C THR A 26 -1.25 10.62 7.96
N LEU A 27 -1.97 10.57 6.86
CA LEU A 27 -1.38 10.69 5.52
C LEU A 27 -0.65 12.04 5.37
N ALA A 28 -1.27 13.12 5.83
CA ALA A 28 -0.68 14.45 5.76
C ALA A 28 0.57 14.57 6.63
N HIS A 29 0.51 14.06 7.86
CA HIS A 29 1.62 14.15 8.81
C HIS A 29 2.88 13.43 8.32
N TYR A 30 2.71 12.23 7.75
CA TYR A 30 3.84 11.43 7.27
C TYR A 30 4.13 11.64 5.78
N ASN A 31 3.36 12.48 5.10
CA ASN A 31 3.50 12.75 3.67
C ASN A 31 3.48 11.46 2.83
N ILE A 32 2.49 10.62 3.09
CA ILE A 32 2.28 9.34 2.40
C ILE A 32 0.88 9.31 1.78
N GLY A 33 0.70 8.47 0.77
CA GLY A 33 -0.57 8.37 0.04
C GLY A 33 -1.36 7.10 0.33
N ILE A 34 -0.85 6.21 1.19
CA ILE A 34 -1.45 4.92 1.47
C ILE A 34 -1.22 4.50 2.91
N LEU A 35 -2.25 3.92 3.52
CA LEU A 35 -2.20 3.37 4.87
C LEU A 35 -2.70 1.93 4.86
N PRO A 36 -1.92 0.99 5.37
CA PRO A 36 -2.46 -0.32 5.74
C PRO A 36 -3.47 -0.18 6.87
N VAL A 37 -4.57 -0.91 6.76
CA VAL A 37 -5.62 -0.98 7.76
C VAL A 37 -5.50 -2.32 8.47
N CYS A 38 -5.22 -2.29 9.77
CA CYS A 38 -4.97 -3.49 10.56
C CYS A 38 -5.86 -3.55 11.79
N GLY A 39 -6.33 -4.75 12.10
CA GLY A 39 -7.04 -5.01 13.36
C GLY A 39 -6.11 -4.98 14.57
N GLY A 40 -6.67 -5.09 15.76
CA GLY A 40 -5.93 -5.04 17.02
C GLY A 40 -4.92 -6.18 17.18
N ASP A 41 -5.10 -7.27 16.46
CA ASP A 41 -4.19 -8.42 16.43
C ASP A 41 -3.02 -8.23 15.44
N GLY A 42 -2.96 -7.11 14.74
CA GLY A 42 -1.95 -6.81 13.72
C GLY A 42 -2.26 -7.41 12.36
N LYS A 43 -3.39 -8.08 12.19
CA LYS A 43 -3.79 -8.66 10.91
C LYS A 43 -4.22 -7.58 9.93
N LEU A 44 -3.72 -7.72 8.71
CA LEU A 44 -4.04 -6.79 7.63
C LEU A 44 -5.48 -7.01 7.17
N CYS A 45 -6.29 -5.95 7.25
CA CYS A 45 -7.70 -5.95 6.81
C CYS A 45 -7.87 -5.37 5.41
N GLY A 46 -6.99 -4.45 5.02
CA GLY A 46 -7.10 -3.76 3.75
C GLY A 46 -6.12 -2.61 3.65
N LEU A 47 -6.30 -1.81 2.61
CA LEU A 47 -5.53 -0.60 2.36
C LEU A 47 -6.48 0.57 2.12
N VAL A 48 -6.09 1.75 2.56
CA VAL A 48 -6.80 2.99 2.25
C VAL A 48 -5.82 4.00 1.69
N THR A 49 -6.23 4.67 0.61
CA THR A 49 -5.42 5.68 -0.06
C THR A 49 -6.06 7.05 0.09
N ASP A 50 -5.28 8.11 -0.21
CA ASP A 50 -5.80 9.47 -0.30
C ASP A 50 -6.95 9.56 -1.31
N ARG A 51 -6.85 8.85 -2.44
CA ARG A 51 -7.93 8.78 -3.42
C ARG A 51 -9.20 8.14 -2.83
N ASP A 52 -9.06 7.07 -2.04
CA ASP A 52 -10.20 6.43 -1.37
C ASP A 52 -10.94 7.41 -0.46
N LEU A 53 -10.20 8.23 0.29
CA LEU A 53 -10.81 9.22 1.17
C LEU A 53 -11.62 10.25 0.39
N ILE A 54 -11.10 10.69 -0.73
CA ILE A 54 -11.78 11.69 -1.57
C ILE A 54 -12.99 11.06 -2.28
N VAL A 55 -12.80 9.94 -2.95
CA VAL A 55 -13.83 9.35 -3.82
C VAL A 55 -14.93 8.67 -3.00
N ARG A 56 -14.56 7.97 -1.92
CA ARG A 56 -15.51 7.16 -1.15
C ARG A 56 -16.09 7.85 0.07
N CYS A 57 -15.44 8.93 0.56
CA CYS A 57 -15.97 9.70 1.70
C CYS A 57 -16.43 11.07 1.27
N VAL A 58 -15.55 11.91 0.73
CA VAL A 58 -15.88 13.31 0.39
C VAL A 58 -16.92 13.35 -0.74
N ALA A 59 -16.69 12.65 -1.83
CA ALA A 59 -17.60 12.66 -2.98
C ALA A 59 -18.97 12.08 -2.66
N SER A 60 -19.05 11.14 -1.72
CA SER A 60 -20.34 10.55 -1.30
C SER A 60 -21.11 11.42 -0.30
N GLY A 61 -20.52 12.50 0.17
CA GLY A 61 -21.13 13.38 1.17
C GLY A 61 -21.07 12.84 2.61
N SER A 62 -20.26 11.81 2.86
CA SER A 62 -20.08 11.25 4.19
C SER A 62 -19.23 12.17 5.06
N ASP A 63 -19.54 12.22 6.36
CA ASP A 63 -18.78 13.05 7.30
C ASP A 63 -17.48 12.33 7.68
N PRO A 64 -16.30 12.89 7.37
CA PRO A 64 -15.02 12.26 7.71
C PRO A 64 -14.79 12.11 9.21
N LYS A 65 -15.46 12.88 10.05
CA LYS A 65 -15.33 12.81 11.51
C LYS A 65 -16.03 11.60 12.11
N THR A 66 -17.04 11.08 11.42
CA THR A 66 -17.88 9.99 11.93
C THR A 66 -17.84 8.73 11.08
N THR A 67 -17.35 8.82 9.85
CA THR A 67 -17.23 7.68 8.95
C THR A 67 -15.99 6.86 9.32
N PRO A 68 -16.15 5.58 9.70
CA PRO A 68 -14.99 4.74 10.00
C PRO A 68 -14.20 4.39 8.73
N VAL A 69 -12.90 4.25 8.88
CA VAL A 69 -11.97 3.93 7.77
C VAL A 69 -12.40 2.65 7.05
N LYS A 70 -12.93 1.66 7.76
CA LYS A 70 -13.37 0.40 7.14
C LYS A 70 -14.40 0.60 6.02
N ASN A 71 -15.19 1.68 6.06
CA ASN A 71 -16.19 1.96 5.03
C ASN A 71 -15.59 2.41 3.70
N VAL A 72 -14.34 2.87 3.70
CA VAL A 72 -13.65 3.37 2.51
C VAL A 72 -12.42 2.54 2.15
N THR A 73 -12.18 1.45 2.87
CA THR A 73 -11.02 0.58 2.70
C THR A 73 -11.23 -0.41 1.55
N THR A 74 -10.17 -0.64 0.79
CA THR A 74 -10.11 -1.73 -0.19
C THR A 74 -9.66 -3.00 0.54
N GLY A 75 -10.52 -4.03 0.57
CA GLY A 75 -10.26 -5.25 1.31
C GLY A 75 -9.64 -6.39 0.51
N ASN A 76 -9.78 -6.38 -0.80
CA ASN A 76 -9.22 -7.42 -1.66
C ASN A 76 -7.84 -7.00 -2.14
N ILE A 77 -6.84 -7.20 -1.30
CA ILE A 77 -5.48 -6.74 -1.53
C ILE A 77 -4.52 -7.90 -1.78
N VAL A 78 -3.49 -7.61 -2.56
CA VAL A 78 -2.37 -8.51 -2.80
C VAL A 78 -1.23 -8.09 -1.89
N SER A 79 -0.53 -9.05 -1.31
CA SER A 79 0.59 -8.80 -0.41
C SER A 79 1.82 -9.60 -0.84
N ALA A 80 2.98 -9.15 -0.37
CA ALA A 80 4.23 -9.89 -0.49
C ALA A 80 4.52 -10.60 0.83
N ARG A 81 5.43 -11.56 0.80
CA ARG A 81 5.98 -12.19 2.00
C ARG A 81 7.43 -11.74 2.19
N PRO A 82 7.93 -11.74 3.43
CA PRO A 82 9.33 -11.34 3.68
C PRO A 82 10.36 -12.17 2.92
N ASP A 83 10.08 -13.46 2.69
CA ASP A 83 10.98 -14.38 1.99
C ASP A 83 10.84 -14.39 0.47
N MET A 84 9.91 -13.59 -0.06
CA MET A 84 9.70 -13.46 -1.51
C MET A 84 10.92 -12.78 -2.14
N GLU A 85 11.28 -13.22 -3.36
CA GLU A 85 12.32 -12.55 -4.13
C GLU A 85 11.85 -11.16 -4.59
N THR A 86 12.74 -10.18 -4.57
CA THR A 86 12.42 -8.82 -5.02
C THR A 86 11.97 -8.78 -6.48
N SER A 87 12.54 -9.64 -7.33
CA SER A 87 12.13 -9.76 -8.72
C SER A 87 10.68 -10.23 -8.87
N ALA A 88 10.25 -11.17 -8.02
CA ALA A 88 8.87 -11.65 -8.01
C ALA A 88 7.90 -10.54 -7.58
N ALA A 89 8.27 -9.77 -6.56
CA ALA A 89 7.47 -8.65 -6.09
C ALA A 89 7.36 -7.56 -7.15
N ALA A 90 8.46 -7.22 -7.81
CA ALA A 90 8.45 -6.24 -8.91
C ALA A 90 7.54 -6.70 -10.05
N GLY A 91 7.65 -7.97 -10.45
CA GLY A 91 6.77 -8.55 -11.47
C GLY A 91 5.30 -8.46 -11.10
N LEU A 92 4.98 -8.72 -9.84
CA LEU A 92 3.62 -8.62 -9.32
C LEU A 92 3.10 -7.18 -9.39
N MET A 93 3.92 -6.21 -8.97
CA MET A 93 3.57 -4.79 -9.08
C MET A 93 3.31 -4.38 -10.53
N GLY A 94 4.15 -4.84 -11.46
CA GLY A 94 3.97 -4.57 -12.88
C GLY A 94 2.69 -5.12 -13.46
N ARG A 95 2.40 -6.40 -13.18
CA ARG A 95 1.19 -7.06 -13.69
C ARG A 95 -0.09 -6.47 -13.12
N LEU A 96 -0.10 -6.13 -11.84
CA LEU A 96 -1.25 -5.56 -11.15
C LEU A 96 -1.33 -4.03 -11.26
N GLN A 97 -0.29 -3.41 -11.83
CA GLN A 97 -0.21 -1.95 -12.02
C GLN A 97 -0.31 -1.19 -10.71
N ILE A 98 0.40 -1.67 -9.71
CA ILE A 98 0.49 -1.06 -8.38
C ILE A 98 1.95 -0.77 -8.08
N ARG A 99 2.19 0.23 -7.23
CA ARG A 99 3.55 0.70 -6.90
C ARG A 99 3.98 0.34 -5.49
N ARG A 100 3.09 -0.26 -4.71
CA ARG A 100 3.37 -0.64 -3.33
C ARG A 100 2.69 -1.95 -3.00
N LEU A 101 3.34 -2.72 -2.13
CA LEU A 101 2.78 -3.96 -1.61
C LEU A 101 2.95 -3.97 -0.09
N PRO A 102 1.91 -4.30 0.65
CA PRO A 102 2.09 -4.65 2.05
C PRO A 102 2.83 -5.97 2.14
N VAL A 103 3.70 -6.09 3.13
CA VAL A 103 4.44 -7.32 3.40
C VAL A 103 3.81 -7.98 4.63
N VAL A 104 3.36 -9.21 4.44
CA VAL A 104 2.55 -9.93 5.43
C VAL A 104 3.20 -11.28 5.73
N GLU A 105 3.23 -11.64 7.01
CA GLU A 105 3.67 -12.95 7.48
C GLU A 105 2.66 -13.46 8.50
N ASN A 106 2.11 -14.65 8.25
CA ASN A 106 1.08 -15.26 9.10
C ASN A 106 -0.15 -14.33 9.29
N GLY A 107 -0.54 -13.64 8.23
CA GLY A 107 -1.67 -12.70 8.25
C GLY A 107 -1.35 -11.33 8.85
N LYS A 108 -0.19 -11.16 9.48
CA LYS A 108 0.19 -9.91 10.16
C LYS A 108 1.07 -9.05 9.28
N LEU A 109 0.79 -7.75 9.30
CA LEU A 109 1.58 -6.77 8.59
C LEU A 109 2.95 -6.63 9.25
N CYS A 110 4.02 -6.79 8.46
CA CYS A 110 5.40 -6.66 8.95
C CYS A 110 6.24 -5.64 8.21
N GLY A 111 5.78 -5.13 7.09
CA GLY A 111 6.50 -4.12 6.32
C GLY A 111 5.71 -3.61 5.13
N MET A 112 6.30 -2.66 4.43
CA MET A 112 5.82 -2.19 3.13
C MET A 112 6.99 -2.20 2.16
N VAL A 113 6.74 -2.55 0.91
CA VAL A 113 7.74 -2.40 -0.16
C VAL A 113 7.14 -1.58 -1.28
N SER A 114 7.91 -0.63 -1.79
CA SER A 114 7.51 0.22 -2.90
C SER A 114 8.40 0.00 -4.11
N LEU A 115 7.89 0.38 -5.27
CA LEU A 115 8.68 0.40 -6.49
C LEU A 115 9.92 1.29 -6.32
N GLY A 116 9.79 2.41 -5.58
CA GLY A 116 10.91 3.30 -5.26
C GLY A 116 11.97 2.61 -4.43
N ASP A 117 11.60 1.76 -3.48
CA ASP A 117 12.56 0.99 -2.68
C ASP A 117 13.44 0.11 -3.56
N LEU A 118 12.84 -0.50 -4.59
CA LEU A 118 13.56 -1.35 -5.54
C LEU A 118 14.40 -0.53 -6.52
N ALA A 119 13.88 0.60 -6.97
CA ALA A 119 14.55 1.47 -7.94
C ALA A 119 15.82 2.12 -7.36
N ASN A 120 15.85 2.33 -6.05
CA ASN A 120 16.97 2.97 -5.36
C ASN A 120 18.13 2.02 -5.08
N ARG A 121 18.02 0.75 -5.50
CA ARG A 121 19.09 -0.23 -5.33
C ARG A 121 19.55 -0.74 -6.69
N GLU A 122 20.84 -0.83 -6.87
CA GLU A 122 21.44 -1.29 -8.13
C GLU A 122 20.98 -2.70 -8.50
N GLU A 123 20.93 -3.60 -7.51
CA GLU A 123 20.57 -5.01 -7.72
C GLU A 123 19.12 -5.22 -8.17
N THR A 124 18.24 -4.26 -7.89
CA THR A 124 16.80 -4.38 -8.17
C THR A 124 16.28 -3.32 -9.14
N GLY A 125 17.15 -2.42 -9.61
CA GLY A 125 16.76 -1.30 -10.47
C GLY A 125 16.13 -1.71 -11.80
N TYR A 126 16.62 -2.77 -12.42
CA TYR A 126 16.06 -3.26 -13.69
C TYR A 126 14.66 -3.81 -13.50
N ASP A 127 14.43 -4.57 -12.44
CA ASP A 127 13.11 -5.10 -12.11
C ASP A 127 12.11 -3.97 -11.87
N ALA A 128 12.55 -2.93 -11.16
CA ALA A 128 11.72 -1.76 -10.91
C ALA A 128 11.41 -0.99 -12.20
N ALA A 129 12.38 -0.84 -13.10
CA ALA A 129 12.19 -0.17 -14.38
C ALA A 129 11.19 -0.92 -15.26
N ASP A 130 11.29 -2.25 -15.33
CA ASP A 130 10.35 -3.07 -16.08
C ASP A 130 8.92 -2.94 -15.53
N ALA A 131 8.76 -3.00 -14.22
CA ALA A 131 7.46 -2.84 -13.57
C ALA A 131 6.86 -1.45 -13.84
N LEU A 132 7.68 -0.40 -13.73
CA LEU A 132 7.23 0.97 -14.01
C LEU A 132 6.80 1.12 -15.47
N SER A 133 7.54 0.51 -16.39
CA SER A 133 7.18 0.53 -17.82
C SER A 133 5.80 -0.10 -18.06
N MET A 134 5.50 -1.22 -17.43
CA MET A 134 4.20 -1.87 -17.54
C MET A 134 3.07 -0.98 -17.00
N ILE A 135 3.28 -0.37 -15.84
CA ILE A 135 2.31 0.53 -15.22
C ILE A 135 2.06 1.75 -16.11
N SER A 136 3.13 2.38 -16.60
CA SER A 136 3.07 3.59 -17.42
C SER A 136 2.45 3.33 -18.78
N SER A 137 2.74 2.20 -19.42
CA SER A 137 2.16 1.83 -20.70
C SER A 137 0.64 1.73 -20.63
N ASN A 138 0.14 1.13 -19.55
CA ASN A 138 -1.30 0.99 -19.38
C ASN A 138 -1.99 2.33 -19.12
N LEU A 139 -1.34 3.22 -18.36
CA LEU A 139 -1.83 4.58 -18.16
C LEU A 139 -1.91 5.36 -19.48
N SER A 140 -0.93 5.15 -20.35
CA SER A 140 -0.89 5.80 -21.67
C SER A 140 -1.98 5.29 -22.62
N ALA A 141 -2.46 4.07 -22.42
CA ALA A 141 -3.51 3.47 -23.23
C ALA A 141 -4.92 3.96 -22.88
N ARG A 142 -5.04 4.70 -21.79
CA ARG A 142 -6.31 5.29 -21.34
C ARG A 142 -6.45 6.69 -21.93
#